data_83dad07a54ad171837c1201e208e012e
#
_entry.id   83dad07a54ad171837c1201e208e012e
#
_cell.length_a   1.000
_cell.length_b   1.000
_cell.length_c   1.000
_cell.angle_alpha   90.00
_cell.angle_beta   90.00
_cell.angle_gamma   90.00
#
_symmetry.space_group_name_H-M   'P 1'
#
loop_
_entity.id
_entity.type
_entity.pdbx_description
1 polymer ?
#
loop_
_entity_poly.entity_id
_entity_poly.type
_entity_poly.pdbx_seq_one_letter_code
_entity_poly.pdbx_strand_id
1 'polypeptide(L)'
;MADLSGVYDQTRRRISDFVGSLSEADQDRPVPAAPGWTVHDVVANLTGDLAAIQTDDFPGSFFAAVGEPDEVAKLNAWTARMVEERRDRPVRDVLTEWEQLTPAVMAMLRGEQPLPSGLPPFVDRVLVTDVAVHEQDIYGALGLVRERDCSALRIGTSTYVAGIWLRLGELAPPRFETDEETYQAGQGEPGATARTGRFELFRALSGRRSPEQIRAWEWSADPEPYLHLFYVYGPRTEALVEP
;
A
#
# COMPACT_ATOMS: atom_id res chain seq x y z
N MET A 1 3.94 21.54 3.35
CA MET A 1 4.03 20.08 3.47
C MET A 1 2.62 19.53 3.61
N ALA A 2 2.30 18.41 2.98
CA ALA A 2 0.99 17.78 3.19
C ALA A 2 0.86 17.34 4.65
N ASP A 3 -0.31 17.48 5.23
CA ASP A 3 -0.63 16.93 6.55
C ASP A 3 -0.85 15.42 6.44
N LEU A 4 0.23 14.65 6.53
CA LEU A 4 0.18 13.19 6.35
C LEU A 4 -0.62 12.51 7.46
N SER A 5 -0.54 13.01 8.69
CA SER A 5 -1.32 12.47 9.81
C SER A 5 -2.83 12.69 9.61
N GLY A 6 -3.21 13.86 9.12
CA GLY A 6 -4.60 14.16 8.79
C GLY A 6 -5.12 13.34 7.61
N VAL A 7 -4.30 13.13 6.56
CA VAL A 7 -4.67 12.27 5.43
C VAL A 7 -4.82 10.81 5.85
N TYR A 8 -3.93 10.29 6.69
CA TYR A 8 -4.06 8.95 7.26
C TYR A 8 -5.37 8.81 8.04
N ASP A 9 -5.63 9.68 9.02
CA ASP A 9 -6.82 9.57 9.88
C ASP A 9 -8.13 9.73 9.09
N GLN A 10 -8.15 10.61 8.09
CA GLN A 10 -9.30 10.73 7.20
C GLN A 10 -9.57 9.44 6.44
N THR A 11 -8.54 8.80 5.87
CA THR A 11 -8.68 7.54 5.12
C THR A 11 -9.07 6.40 6.05
N ARG A 12 -8.44 6.29 7.23
CA ARG A 12 -8.80 5.33 8.26
C ARG A 12 -10.29 5.43 8.64
N ARG A 13 -10.79 6.64 8.89
CA ARG A 13 -12.22 6.84 9.22
C ARG A 13 -13.14 6.40 8.11
N ARG A 14 -12.83 6.73 6.84
CA ARG A 14 -13.63 6.26 5.71
C ARG A 14 -13.69 4.73 5.66
N ILE A 15 -12.55 4.05 5.82
CA ILE A 15 -12.50 2.58 5.88
C ILE A 15 -13.35 2.07 7.05
N SER A 16 -13.15 2.63 8.26
CA SER A 16 -13.84 2.20 9.47
C SER A 16 -15.35 2.35 9.36
N ASP A 17 -15.82 3.52 8.91
CA ASP A 17 -17.25 3.79 8.72
C ASP A 17 -17.86 2.88 7.65
N PHE A 18 -17.14 2.69 6.54
CA PHE A 18 -17.60 1.85 5.46
C PHE A 18 -17.67 0.38 5.88
N VAL A 19 -16.57 -0.19 6.38
CA VAL A 19 -16.53 -1.62 6.78
C VAL A 19 -17.46 -1.89 7.97
N GLY A 20 -17.57 -0.96 8.93
CA GLY A 20 -18.52 -1.06 10.04
C GLY A 20 -19.98 -1.07 9.61
N SER A 21 -20.29 -0.56 8.41
CA SER A 21 -21.66 -0.56 7.84
C SER A 21 -21.98 -1.80 7.00
N LEU A 22 -20.99 -2.66 6.71
CA LEU A 22 -21.18 -3.86 5.88
C LEU A 22 -21.90 -4.99 6.65
N SER A 23 -22.58 -5.85 5.90
CA SER A 23 -23.06 -7.13 6.42
C SER A 23 -21.88 -8.05 6.77
N GLU A 24 -22.10 -9.02 7.67
CA GLU A 24 -21.08 -10.05 7.98
C GLU A 24 -20.61 -10.77 6.72
N ALA A 25 -21.54 -11.11 5.81
CA ALA A 25 -21.22 -11.75 4.54
C ALA A 25 -20.29 -10.88 3.63
N ASP A 26 -20.43 -9.56 3.68
CA ASP A 26 -19.55 -8.66 2.94
C ASP A 26 -18.21 -8.42 3.67
N GLN A 27 -18.20 -8.49 5.01
CA GLN A 27 -16.96 -8.47 5.81
C GLN A 27 -16.11 -9.73 5.57
N ASP A 28 -16.75 -10.88 5.34
CA ASP A 28 -16.10 -12.17 5.02
C ASP A 28 -15.79 -12.33 3.53
N ARG A 29 -16.08 -11.32 2.70
CA ARG A 29 -15.85 -11.39 1.25
C ARG A 29 -14.37 -11.49 0.94
N PRO A 30 -13.94 -12.47 0.12
CA PRO A 30 -12.55 -12.58 -0.32
C PRO A 30 -12.10 -11.32 -1.07
N VAL A 31 -10.85 -10.93 -0.86
CA VAL A 31 -10.20 -9.78 -1.50
C VAL A 31 -9.29 -10.27 -2.62
N PRO A 32 -9.68 -10.15 -3.91
CA PRO A 32 -8.87 -10.65 -5.02
C PRO A 32 -7.48 -10.00 -5.14
N ALA A 33 -7.36 -8.77 -4.65
CA ALA A 33 -6.12 -8.00 -4.62
C ALA A 33 -5.12 -8.51 -3.58
N ALA A 34 -5.61 -9.16 -2.50
CA ALA A 34 -4.83 -9.75 -1.42
C ALA A 34 -5.23 -11.23 -1.25
N PRO A 35 -4.72 -12.15 -2.08
CA PRO A 35 -5.13 -13.55 -2.07
C PRO A 35 -5.02 -14.21 -0.69
N GLY A 36 -6.08 -14.89 -0.27
CA GLY A 36 -6.18 -15.55 1.03
C GLY A 36 -6.73 -14.65 2.15
N TRP A 37 -7.02 -13.38 1.87
CA TRP A 37 -7.61 -12.44 2.81
C TRP A 37 -9.07 -12.13 2.48
N THR A 38 -9.84 -11.84 3.53
CA THR A 38 -11.17 -11.25 3.49
C THR A 38 -11.10 -9.74 3.75
N VAL A 39 -12.23 -9.04 3.62
CA VAL A 39 -12.33 -7.62 4.03
C VAL A 39 -12.01 -7.47 5.53
N HIS A 40 -12.46 -8.41 6.37
CA HIS A 40 -12.08 -8.48 7.78
C HIS A 40 -10.56 -8.57 7.97
N ASP A 41 -9.88 -9.47 7.25
CA ASP A 41 -8.43 -9.67 7.36
C ASP A 41 -7.66 -8.40 6.96
N VAL A 42 -8.12 -7.65 5.96
CA VAL A 42 -7.51 -6.37 5.58
C VAL A 42 -7.57 -5.36 6.73
N VAL A 43 -8.71 -5.24 7.41
CA VAL A 43 -8.83 -4.34 8.58
C VAL A 43 -8.01 -4.84 9.76
N ALA A 44 -7.93 -6.17 9.94
CA ALA A 44 -7.09 -6.79 10.98
C ALA A 44 -5.60 -6.49 10.75
N ASN A 45 -5.13 -6.50 9.49
CA ASN A 45 -3.78 -6.10 9.11
C ASN A 45 -3.53 -4.62 9.46
N LEU A 46 -4.35 -3.70 8.95
CA LEU A 46 -4.21 -2.25 9.19
C LEU A 46 -4.20 -1.89 10.69
N THR A 47 -4.99 -2.62 11.48
CA THR A 47 -4.99 -2.47 12.94
C THR A 47 -3.70 -3.01 13.56
N GLY A 48 -3.22 -4.16 13.07
CA GLY A 48 -1.98 -4.80 13.50
C GLY A 48 -0.76 -3.93 13.27
N ASP A 49 -0.70 -3.20 12.16
CA ASP A 49 0.40 -2.27 11.86
C ASP A 49 0.54 -1.18 12.93
N LEU A 50 -0.59 -0.61 13.40
CA LEU A 50 -0.56 0.37 14.48
C LEU A 50 -0.17 -0.24 15.83
N ALA A 51 -0.64 -1.45 16.10
CA ALA A 51 -0.25 -2.18 17.31
C ALA A 51 1.26 -2.45 17.32
N ALA A 52 1.82 -2.86 16.19
CA ALA A 52 3.25 -3.09 16.03
C ALA A 52 4.08 -1.81 16.22
N ILE A 53 3.61 -0.67 15.70
CA ILE A 53 4.25 0.63 15.93
C ILE A 53 4.33 0.95 17.43
N GLN A 54 3.29 0.68 18.20
CA GLN A 54 3.28 0.96 19.62
C GLN A 54 4.14 0.01 20.45
N THR A 55 4.33 -1.22 19.98
CA THR A 55 5.06 -2.27 20.70
C THR A 55 6.47 -2.47 20.19
N ASP A 56 6.91 -1.72 19.19
CA ASP A 56 8.21 -1.87 18.49
C ASP A 56 8.43 -3.29 17.95
N ASP A 57 7.33 -3.93 17.48
CA ASP A 57 7.32 -5.32 17.00
C ASP A 57 7.36 -5.36 15.47
N PHE A 58 8.52 -4.99 14.89
CA PHE A 58 8.74 -5.05 13.45
C PHE A 58 9.75 -6.15 13.09
N PRO A 59 9.57 -6.80 11.93
CA PRO A 59 10.66 -7.58 11.36
C PRO A 59 11.81 -6.59 11.03
N GLY A 60 12.98 -6.80 11.64
CA GLY A 60 14.09 -5.83 11.71
C GLY A 60 14.64 -5.27 10.39
N SER A 61 14.05 -5.58 9.26
CA SER A 61 14.45 -5.12 7.94
C SER A 61 13.27 -4.71 7.06
N PHE A 62 12.19 -4.19 7.64
CA PHE A 62 10.94 -3.84 6.94
C PHE A 62 11.14 -3.11 5.59
N PHE A 63 12.22 -2.36 5.43
CA PHE A 63 12.54 -1.63 4.20
C PHE A 63 13.76 -2.14 3.44
N ALA A 64 14.64 -2.93 4.06
CA ALA A 64 15.69 -3.64 3.34
C ALA A 64 15.15 -4.81 2.52
N ALA A 65 13.93 -5.22 2.84
CA ALA A 65 13.23 -6.36 2.27
C ALA A 65 12.73 -6.17 0.83
N VAL A 66 12.82 -4.97 0.29
CA VAL A 66 12.26 -4.68 -1.03
C VAL A 66 13.03 -5.46 -2.10
N GLY A 67 12.53 -6.65 -2.44
CA GLY A 67 13.04 -7.48 -3.53
C GLY A 67 13.83 -8.72 -3.10
N GLU A 68 14.19 -8.88 -1.83
CA GLU A 68 14.89 -10.08 -1.34
C GLU A 68 13.86 -11.14 -0.87
N PRO A 69 13.80 -12.35 -1.49
CA PRO A 69 12.76 -13.34 -1.20
C PRO A 69 12.64 -13.73 0.28
N ASP A 70 13.75 -13.89 0.98
CA ASP A 70 13.76 -14.27 2.40
C ASP A 70 13.17 -13.16 3.29
N GLU A 71 13.40 -11.91 2.95
CA GLU A 71 12.88 -10.76 3.67
C GLU A 71 11.39 -10.57 3.39
N VAL A 72 10.97 -10.77 2.14
CA VAL A 72 9.54 -10.80 1.77
C VAL A 72 8.81 -11.90 2.53
N ALA A 73 9.42 -13.09 2.68
CA ALA A 73 8.84 -14.19 3.46
C ALA A 73 8.67 -13.83 4.95
N LYS A 74 9.65 -13.14 5.56
CA LYS A 74 9.55 -12.65 6.94
C LYS A 74 8.43 -11.62 7.10
N LEU A 75 8.32 -10.68 6.16
CA LEU A 75 7.27 -9.68 6.15
C LEU A 75 5.89 -10.34 6.02
N ASN A 76 5.73 -11.29 5.11
CA ASN A 76 4.48 -12.03 4.95
C ASN A 76 4.10 -12.82 6.21
N ALA A 77 5.08 -13.45 6.87
CA ALA A 77 4.84 -14.17 8.12
C ALA A 77 4.43 -13.21 9.27
N TRP A 78 5.05 -12.05 9.35
CA TRP A 78 4.70 -11.02 10.32
C TRP A 78 3.28 -10.48 10.08
N THR A 79 2.94 -10.13 8.83
CA THR A 79 1.60 -9.69 8.44
C THR A 79 0.54 -10.77 8.72
N ALA A 80 0.83 -12.04 8.38
CA ALA A 80 -0.08 -13.15 8.67
C ALA A 80 -0.36 -13.30 10.18
N ARG A 81 0.63 -13.08 11.03
CA ARG A 81 0.46 -13.10 12.50
C ARG A 81 -0.47 -11.96 12.96
N MET A 82 -0.31 -10.74 12.44
CA MET A 82 -1.19 -9.60 12.77
C MET A 82 -2.65 -9.89 12.45
N VAL A 83 -2.89 -10.54 11.30
CA VAL A 83 -4.23 -10.97 10.89
C VAL A 83 -4.75 -12.08 11.80
N GLU A 84 -3.96 -13.13 12.06
CA GLU A 84 -4.37 -14.29 12.87
C GLU A 84 -4.76 -13.91 14.31
N GLU A 85 -4.04 -12.97 14.92
CA GLU A 85 -4.35 -12.45 16.27
C GLU A 85 -5.74 -11.80 16.39
N ARG A 86 -6.33 -11.42 15.24
CA ARG A 86 -7.62 -10.72 15.16
C ARG A 86 -8.72 -11.49 14.42
N ARG A 87 -8.39 -12.65 13.84
CA ARG A 87 -9.25 -13.42 12.94
C ARG A 87 -10.62 -13.79 13.55
N ASP A 88 -10.62 -14.23 14.79
CA ASP A 88 -11.84 -14.68 15.49
C ASP A 88 -12.59 -13.53 16.20
N ARG A 89 -12.13 -12.30 16.05
CA ARG A 89 -12.75 -11.14 16.70
C ARG A 89 -13.80 -10.52 15.76
N PRO A 90 -14.94 -10.08 16.28
CA PRO A 90 -15.89 -9.30 15.48
C PRO A 90 -15.21 -8.07 14.88
N VAL A 91 -15.52 -7.74 13.61
CA VAL A 91 -14.97 -6.57 12.91
C VAL A 91 -15.09 -5.28 13.75
N ARG A 92 -16.22 -5.06 14.41
CA ARG A 92 -16.44 -3.90 15.27
C ARG A 92 -15.40 -3.76 16.39
N ASP A 93 -14.90 -4.89 16.92
CA ASP A 93 -13.94 -4.90 18.01
C ASP A 93 -12.53 -4.61 17.47
N VAL A 94 -12.23 -5.06 16.25
CA VAL A 94 -10.99 -4.73 15.52
C VAL A 94 -10.97 -3.25 15.14
N LEU A 95 -12.07 -2.70 14.63
CA LEU A 95 -12.20 -1.27 14.33
C LEU A 95 -12.07 -0.40 15.58
N THR A 96 -12.62 -0.85 16.73
CA THR A 96 -12.48 -0.17 18.02
C THR A 96 -11.02 -0.14 18.48
N GLU A 97 -10.29 -1.26 18.34
CA GLU A 97 -8.85 -1.32 18.60
C GLU A 97 -8.08 -0.34 17.71
N TRP A 98 -8.37 -0.31 16.40
CA TRP A 98 -7.74 0.61 15.47
C TRP A 98 -7.95 2.07 15.89
N GLU A 99 -9.16 2.43 16.27
CA GLU A 99 -9.47 3.77 16.77
C GLU A 99 -8.68 4.12 18.05
N GLN A 100 -8.57 3.17 19.00
CA GLN A 100 -7.83 3.36 20.25
C GLN A 100 -6.31 3.52 20.04
N LEU A 101 -5.72 2.82 19.06
CA LEU A 101 -4.29 2.89 18.74
C LEU A 101 -3.93 4.19 17.98
N THR A 102 -4.86 4.74 17.21
CA THR A 102 -4.63 5.87 16.30
C THR A 102 -4.05 7.13 16.97
N PRO A 103 -4.53 7.61 18.11
CA PRO A 103 -4.02 8.87 18.70
C PRO A 103 -2.52 8.86 18.99
N ALA A 104 -1.98 7.75 19.51
CA ALA A 104 -0.56 7.63 19.83
C ALA A 104 0.30 7.64 18.53
N VAL A 105 -0.12 6.88 17.51
CA VAL A 105 0.58 6.87 16.22
C VAL A 105 0.50 8.24 15.54
N MET A 106 -0.64 8.93 15.60
CA MET A 106 -0.77 10.29 15.06
C MET A 106 0.14 11.28 15.77
N ALA A 107 0.32 11.16 17.09
CA ALA A 107 1.27 11.99 17.84
C ALA A 107 2.72 11.75 17.37
N MET A 108 3.09 10.49 17.12
CA MET A 108 4.41 10.15 16.54
C MET A 108 4.59 10.73 15.14
N LEU A 109 3.59 10.61 14.27
CA LEU A 109 3.65 11.13 12.90
C LEU A 109 3.75 12.67 12.84
N ARG A 110 3.21 13.36 13.85
CA ARG A 110 3.36 14.83 13.99
C ARG A 110 4.66 15.25 14.67
N GLY A 111 5.49 14.28 15.09
CA GLY A 111 6.74 14.55 15.80
C GLY A 111 6.54 14.97 17.27
N GLU A 112 5.37 14.77 17.84
CA GLU A 112 5.05 15.05 19.25
C GLU A 112 5.60 13.94 20.17
N GLN A 113 5.83 12.76 19.63
CA GLN A 113 6.45 11.61 20.28
C GLN A 113 7.49 11.00 19.33
N PRO A 114 8.55 10.35 19.87
CA PRO A 114 9.55 9.69 19.03
C PRO A 114 8.94 8.48 18.33
N LEU A 115 9.34 8.26 17.07
CA LEU A 115 9.09 7.01 16.37
C LEU A 115 9.96 5.89 16.96
N PRO A 116 9.48 4.62 16.93
CA PRO A 116 10.31 3.46 17.22
C PRO A 116 11.60 3.46 16.37
N SER A 117 12.73 3.05 16.97
CA SER A 117 14.04 3.15 16.35
C SER A 117 14.23 2.29 15.09
N GLY A 118 13.41 1.25 14.94
CA GLY A 118 13.41 0.35 13.77
C GLY A 118 12.69 0.89 12.55
N LEU A 119 11.95 2.01 12.68
CA LEU A 119 11.16 2.58 11.58
C LEU A 119 11.97 3.60 10.77
N PRO A 120 11.74 3.67 9.45
CA PRO A 120 12.39 4.68 8.62
C PRO A 120 11.80 6.07 8.86
N PRO A 121 12.55 7.12 8.57
CA PRO A 121 12.10 8.51 8.77
C PRO A 121 10.91 8.91 7.88
N PHE A 122 10.51 8.07 6.91
CA PHE A 122 9.37 8.28 6.01
C PHE A 122 8.20 7.32 6.27
N VAL A 123 8.13 6.73 7.47
CA VAL A 123 7.05 5.80 7.86
C VAL A 123 5.66 6.44 7.76
N ASP A 124 5.55 7.74 7.98
CA ASP A 124 4.33 8.52 7.78
C ASP A 124 3.76 8.36 6.38
N ARG A 125 4.62 8.42 5.35
CA ARG A 125 4.23 8.18 3.95
C ARG A 125 3.86 6.72 3.71
N VAL A 126 4.57 5.79 4.34
CA VAL A 126 4.27 4.35 4.22
C VAL A 126 2.88 4.06 4.77
N LEU A 127 2.55 4.56 5.96
CA LEU A 127 1.22 4.36 6.57
C LEU A 127 0.09 4.94 5.72
N VAL A 128 0.28 6.16 5.17
CA VAL A 128 -0.71 6.75 4.24
C VAL A 128 -0.84 5.90 2.97
N THR A 129 0.26 5.37 2.46
CA THR A 129 0.26 4.52 1.26
C THR A 129 -0.46 3.21 1.52
N ASP A 130 -0.21 2.60 2.67
CA ASP A 130 -0.77 1.32 3.06
C ASP A 130 -2.30 1.39 3.22
N VAL A 131 -2.81 2.39 3.96
CA VAL A 131 -4.27 2.58 4.07
C VAL A 131 -4.91 2.89 2.71
N ALA A 132 -4.21 3.58 1.80
CA ALA A 132 -4.73 3.86 0.45
C ALA A 132 -4.80 2.59 -0.41
N VAL A 133 -3.78 1.72 -0.33
CA VAL A 133 -3.77 0.43 -1.04
C VAL A 133 -4.94 -0.43 -0.58
N HIS A 134 -5.08 -0.58 0.72
CA HIS A 134 -6.08 -1.45 1.31
C HIS A 134 -7.52 -0.89 1.23
N GLU A 135 -7.69 0.43 1.22
CA GLU A 135 -8.98 1.05 0.87
C GLU A 135 -9.44 0.62 -0.52
N GLN A 136 -8.54 0.64 -1.52
CA GLN A 136 -8.86 0.20 -2.87
C GLN A 136 -9.04 -1.32 -2.97
N ASP A 137 -8.31 -2.10 -2.18
CA ASP A 137 -8.49 -3.55 -2.09
C ASP A 137 -9.91 -3.90 -1.59
N ILE A 138 -10.40 -3.21 -0.57
CA ILE A 138 -11.76 -3.37 -0.02
C ILE A 138 -12.82 -2.97 -1.06
N TYR A 139 -12.67 -1.80 -1.69
CA TYR A 139 -13.63 -1.36 -2.72
C TYR A 139 -13.65 -2.30 -3.92
N GLY A 140 -12.50 -2.76 -4.38
CA GLY A 140 -12.40 -3.73 -5.47
C GLY A 140 -13.07 -5.08 -5.15
N ALA A 141 -12.94 -5.59 -3.92
CA ALA A 141 -13.60 -6.82 -3.47
C ALA A 141 -15.13 -6.71 -3.50
N LEU A 142 -15.66 -5.51 -3.32
CA LEU A 142 -17.11 -5.23 -3.31
C LEU A 142 -17.64 -4.70 -4.66
N GLY A 143 -16.78 -4.64 -5.68
CA GLY A 143 -17.16 -4.16 -7.01
C GLY A 143 -17.45 -2.64 -7.07
N LEU A 144 -16.79 -1.85 -6.21
CA LEU A 144 -17.05 -0.42 -6.08
C LEU A 144 -15.92 0.42 -6.66
N VAL A 145 -16.28 1.54 -7.28
CA VAL A 145 -15.34 2.58 -7.75
C VAL A 145 -15.48 3.79 -6.83
N ARG A 146 -14.49 3.99 -5.95
CA ARG A 146 -14.48 5.10 -4.99
C ARG A 146 -13.05 5.60 -4.75
N GLU A 147 -12.91 6.86 -4.34
CA GLU A 147 -11.69 7.48 -3.81
C GLU A 147 -10.44 7.35 -4.70
N ARG A 148 -10.60 7.20 -6.03
CA ARG A 148 -9.49 7.05 -6.98
C ARG A 148 -8.69 8.35 -7.22
N ASP A 149 -9.20 9.47 -6.77
CA ASP A 149 -8.55 10.80 -6.86
C ASP A 149 -8.42 11.48 -5.49
N CYS A 150 -8.14 10.72 -4.44
CA CYS A 150 -7.94 11.26 -3.10
C CYS A 150 -6.45 11.58 -2.81
N SER A 151 -6.22 12.38 -1.74
CA SER A 151 -4.87 12.76 -1.33
C SER A 151 -4.02 11.55 -0.93
N ALA A 152 -4.61 10.53 -0.30
CA ALA A 152 -3.90 9.33 0.11
C ALA A 152 -3.33 8.57 -1.10
N LEU A 153 -4.13 8.41 -2.18
CA LEU A 153 -3.69 7.77 -3.41
C LEU A 153 -2.57 8.56 -4.11
N ARG A 154 -2.65 9.90 -4.15
CA ARG A 154 -1.59 10.75 -4.71
C ARG A 154 -0.28 10.62 -3.92
N ILE A 155 -0.36 10.66 -2.59
CA ILE A 155 0.79 10.47 -1.70
C ILE A 155 1.38 9.06 -1.90
N GLY A 156 0.53 8.04 -1.93
CA GLY A 156 0.95 6.66 -2.14
C GLY A 156 1.67 6.47 -3.48
N THR A 157 1.12 7.01 -4.58
CA THR A 157 1.76 6.96 -5.90
C THR A 157 3.15 7.60 -5.85
N SER A 158 3.27 8.81 -5.30
CA SER A 158 4.55 9.51 -5.20
C SER A 158 5.54 8.78 -4.29
N THR A 159 5.06 8.15 -3.22
CA THR A 159 5.89 7.35 -2.29
C THR A 159 6.46 6.12 -2.99
N TYR A 160 5.63 5.36 -3.70
CA TYR A 160 6.09 4.21 -4.46
C TYR A 160 7.07 4.58 -5.57
N VAL A 161 6.77 5.63 -6.35
CA VAL A 161 7.69 6.10 -7.40
C VAL A 161 9.02 6.54 -6.81
N ALA A 162 9.00 7.26 -5.69
CA ALA A 162 10.24 7.60 -4.98
C ALA A 162 11.01 6.36 -4.51
N GLY A 163 10.33 5.29 -4.11
CA GLY A 163 10.93 4.02 -3.69
C GLY A 163 11.57 3.21 -4.82
N ILE A 164 11.21 3.44 -6.07
CA ILE A 164 11.77 2.74 -7.24
C ILE A 164 13.29 2.91 -7.31
N TRP A 165 13.83 4.08 -6.97
CA TRP A 165 15.25 4.36 -7.07
C TRP A 165 16.11 3.36 -6.28
N LEU A 166 15.58 2.79 -5.20
CA LEU A 166 16.28 1.79 -4.38
C LEU A 166 16.59 0.49 -5.15
N ARG A 167 15.84 0.23 -6.24
CA ARG A 167 15.93 -0.98 -7.06
C ARG A 167 16.35 -0.70 -8.50
N LEU A 168 16.59 0.56 -8.81
CA LEU A 168 16.89 1.00 -10.19
C LEU A 168 18.24 0.46 -10.69
N GLY A 169 19.22 0.27 -9.80
CA GLY A 169 20.55 -0.18 -10.18
C GLY A 169 21.21 0.79 -11.16
N GLU A 170 21.66 0.27 -12.29
CA GLU A 170 22.29 1.04 -13.38
C GLU A 170 21.30 1.53 -14.45
N LEU A 171 20.01 1.23 -14.30
CA LEU A 171 19.00 1.67 -15.27
C LEU A 171 18.80 3.18 -15.18
N ALA A 172 18.62 3.81 -16.36
CA ALA A 172 18.10 5.18 -16.39
C ALA A 172 16.68 5.23 -15.79
N PRO A 173 16.29 6.30 -15.08
CA PRO A 173 15.03 6.36 -14.37
C PRO A 173 13.82 6.24 -15.30
N PRO A 174 12.78 5.48 -14.95
CA PRO A 174 11.51 5.53 -15.67
C PRO A 174 10.74 6.80 -15.33
N ARG A 175 10.02 7.32 -16.32
CA ARG A 175 9.04 8.39 -16.18
C ARG A 175 7.63 7.84 -16.41
N PHE A 176 6.68 8.29 -15.61
CA PHE A 176 5.27 7.92 -15.70
C PHE A 176 4.45 9.19 -15.97
N GLU A 177 3.79 9.24 -17.10
CA GLU A 177 2.87 10.31 -17.48
C GLU A 177 1.44 9.82 -17.21
N THR A 178 0.72 10.51 -16.34
CA THR A 178 -0.70 10.29 -16.07
C THR A 178 -1.52 11.46 -16.60
N ASP A 179 -2.84 11.33 -16.61
CA ASP A 179 -3.71 12.42 -17.05
C ASP A 179 -3.58 13.69 -16.19
N GLU A 180 -3.12 13.54 -14.95
CA GLU A 180 -3.07 14.65 -13.99
C GLU A 180 -1.65 15.12 -13.67
N GLU A 181 -0.70 14.22 -13.61
CA GLU A 181 0.66 14.49 -13.12
C GLU A 181 1.70 13.63 -13.83
N THR A 182 2.94 14.10 -13.80
CA THR A 182 4.10 13.34 -14.25
C THR A 182 4.96 12.96 -13.05
N TYR A 183 5.31 11.68 -12.95
CA TYR A 183 6.20 11.14 -11.93
C TYR A 183 7.50 10.67 -12.56
N GLN A 184 8.62 10.81 -11.85
CA GLN A 184 9.91 10.26 -12.28
C GLN A 184 10.63 9.63 -11.09
N ALA A 185 11.14 8.43 -11.28
CA ALA A 185 11.86 7.67 -10.27
C ALA A 185 13.35 8.03 -10.28
N GLY A 186 13.70 9.15 -9.67
CA GLY A 186 15.10 9.62 -9.62
C GLY A 186 15.37 10.83 -10.51
N GLN A 187 16.65 11.14 -10.70
CA GLN A 187 17.11 12.29 -11.47
C GLN A 187 17.74 11.84 -12.81
N GLY A 188 17.81 12.74 -13.77
CA GLY A 188 18.42 12.50 -15.08
C GLY A 188 17.42 12.31 -16.21
N GLU A 189 17.93 12.03 -17.40
CA GLU A 189 17.11 11.74 -18.56
C GLU A 189 16.39 10.39 -18.38
N PRO A 190 15.10 10.30 -18.69
CA PRO A 190 14.37 9.06 -18.55
C PRO A 190 14.81 8.03 -19.59
N GLY A 191 15.07 6.79 -19.16
CA GLY A 191 15.36 5.69 -20.07
C GLY A 191 14.13 5.14 -20.78
N ALA A 192 12.96 5.25 -20.14
CA ALA A 192 11.66 4.97 -20.75
C ALA A 192 10.59 5.86 -20.12
N THR A 193 9.56 6.18 -20.90
CA THR A 193 8.34 6.86 -20.42
C THR A 193 7.15 5.93 -20.63
N ALA A 194 6.36 5.72 -19.59
CA ALA A 194 5.09 5.01 -19.65
C ALA A 194 3.92 5.99 -19.49
N ARG A 195 2.87 5.83 -20.30
CA ARG A 195 1.61 6.54 -20.15
C ARG A 195 0.53 5.60 -19.64
N THR A 196 -0.11 6.01 -18.55
CA THR A 196 -1.19 5.23 -17.90
C THR A 196 -1.97 6.13 -16.95
N GLY A 197 -3.16 5.71 -16.52
CA GLY A 197 -3.89 6.44 -15.47
C GLY A 197 -3.19 6.37 -14.11
N ARG A 198 -3.33 7.41 -13.27
CA ARG A 198 -2.74 7.42 -11.92
C ARG A 198 -3.20 6.23 -11.07
N PHE A 199 -4.48 5.86 -11.13
CA PHE A 199 -4.98 4.69 -10.42
C PHE A 199 -4.28 3.41 -10.87
N GLU A 200 -4.12 3.20 -12.18
CA GLU A 200 -3.43 2.05 -12.73
C GLU A 200 -1.94 2.01 -12.31
N LEU A 201 -1.26 3.15 -12.35
CA LEU A 201 0.11 3.28 -11.87
C LEU A 201 0.21 2.90 -10.38
N PHE A 202 -0.67 3.43 -9.53
CA PHE A 202 -0.72 3.12 -8.12
C PHE A 202 -0.94 1.64 -7.85
N ARG A 203 -1.90 1.02 -8.56
CA ARG A 203 -2.19 -0.41 -8.44
C ARG A 203 -1.04 -1.29 -8.91
N ALA A 204 -0.36 -0.91 -9.98
CA ALA A 204 0.83 -1.63 -10.45
C ALA A 204 1.97 -1.55 -9.43
N LEU A 205 2.28 -0.35 -8.94
CA LEU A 205 3.35 -0.12 -7.95
C LEU A 205 3.09 -0.82 -6.62
N SER A 206 1.82 -1.07 -6.29
CA SER A 206 1.43 -1.85 -5.10
C SER A 206 1.34 -3.37 -5.38
N GLY A 207 1.77 -3.86 -6.56
CA GLY A 207 1.76 -5.27 -6.93
C GLY A 207 0.38 -5.82 -7.32
N ARG A 208 -0.59 -4.96 -7.64
CA ARG A 208 -1.95 -5.33 -8.02
C ARG A 208 -2.16 -5.41 -9.53
N ARG A 209 -1.10 -5.42 -10.32
CA ARG A 209 -1.14 -5.64 -11.77
C ARG A 209 -0.13 -6.70 -12.19
N SER A 210 -0.52 -7.54 -13.16
CA SER A 210 0.38 -8.52 -13.74
C SER A 210 1.40 -7.87 -14.68
N PRO A 211 2.50 -8.56 -15.01
CA PRO A 211 3.46 -8.08 -16.00
C PRO A 211 2.80 -7.73 -17.34
N GLU A 212 1.82 -8.53 -17.78
CA GLU A 212 1.10 -8.34 -19.03
C GLU A 212 0.27 -7.04 -19.00
N GLN A 213 -0.38 -6.74 -17.87
CA GLN A 213 -1.11 -5.49 -17.72
C GLN A 213 -0.20 -4.27 -17.78
N ILE A 214 1.01 -4.35 -17.20
CA ILE A 214 2.00 -3.27 -17.22
C ILE A 214 2.62 -3.12 -18.61
N ARG A 215 2.93 -4.23 -19.31
CA ARG A 215 3.40 -4.20 -20.71
C ARG A 215 2.40 -3.55 -21.66
N ALA A 216 1.12 -3.68 -21.37
CA ALA A 216 0.07 -3.13 -22.23
C ALA A 216 -0.06 -1.59 -22.17
N TRP A 217 0.67 -0.91 -21.28
CA TRP A 217 0.70 0.54 -21.27
C TRP A 217 1.41 1.09 -22.51
N GLU A 218 1.23 2.38 -22.80
CA GLU A 218 1.98 3.05 -23.85
C GLU A 218 3.41 3.37 -23.37
N TRP A 219 4.40 2.61 -23.85
CA TRP A 219 5.80 2.79 -23.50
C TRP A 219 6.58 3.42 -24.65
N SER A 220 7.49 4.36 -24.34
CA SER A 220 8.40 4.96 -25.32
C SER A 220 9.59 4.06 -25.69
N ALA A 221 9.86 3.01 -24.91
CA ALA A 221 10.93 2.04 -25.11
C ALA A 221 10.51 0.69 -24.52
N ASP A 222 11.37 -0.35 -24.64
CA ASP A 222 11.12 -1.69 -24.10
C ASP A 222 10.84 -1.64 -22.59
N PRO A 223 9.67 -2.11 -22.09
CA PRO A 223 9.34 -2.14 -20.69
C PRO A 223 10.06 -3.24 -19.88
N GLU A 224 10.56 -4.30 -20.52
CA GLU A 224 11.10 -5.48 -19.84
C GLU A 224 12.13 -5.15 -18.75
N PRO A 225 13.12 -4.25 -18.96
CA PRO A 225 14.08 -3.90 -17.92
C PRO A 225 13.47 -3.27 -16.68
N TYR A 226 12.26 -2.71 -16.78
CA TYR A 226 11.59 -1.97 -15.70
C TYR A 226 10.54 -2.79 -14.94
N LEU A 227 10.11 -3.95 -15.45
CA LEU A 227 9.01 -4.71 -14.85
C LEU A 227 9.29 -5.13 -13.40
N HIS A 228 10.52 -5.50 -13.07
CA HIS A 228 10.90 -5.89 -11.71
C HIS A 228 10.71 -4.78 -10.68
N LEU A 229 10.66 -3.51 -11.10
CA LEU A 229 10.48 -2.34 -10.23
C LEU A 229 9.08 -2.25 -9.62
N PHE A 230 8.09 -2.93 -10.23
CA PHE A 230 6.71 -2.93 -9.76
C PHE A 230 6.41 -4.03 -8.71
N TYR A 231 7.34 -4.96 -8.48
CA TYR A 231 7.06 -6.14 -7.66
C TYR A 231 7.82 -6.11 -6.34
N VAL A 232 7.25 -5.44 -5.35
CA VAL A 232 7.79 -5.47 -3.97
C VAL A 232 7.67 -6.86 -3.36
N TYR A 233 6.54 -7.54 -3.61
CA TYR A 233 6.19 -8.86 -3.07
C TYR A 233 6.27 -9.98 -4.12
N GLY A 234 6.96 -9.76 -5.22
CA GLY A 234 6.99 -10.65 -6.36
C GLY A 234 5.89 -10.34 -7.40
N PRO A 235 6.05 -10.84 -8.64
CA PRO A 235 5.09 -10.58 -9.70
C PRO A 235 3.76 -11.29 -9.45
N ARG A 236 2.66 -10.60 -9.74
CA ARG A 236 1.34 -11.21 -9.77
C ARG A 236 1.23 -12.12 -11.00
N THR A 237 0.85 -13.38 -10.79
CA THR A 237 0.77 -14.37 -11.88
C THR A 237 -0.50 -14.23 -12.74
N GLU A 238 -1.56 -13.66 -12.20
CA GLU A 238 -2.85 -13.49 -12.87
C GLU A 238 -3.23 -12.01 -12.93
N ALA A 239 -3.86 -11.63 -14.04
CA ALA A 239 -4.39 -10.27 -14.19
C ALA A 239 -5.48 -10.01 -13.15
N LEU A 240 -5.37 -8.89 -12.42
CA LEU A 240 -6.45 -8.39 -11.58
C LEU A 240 -7.26 -7.37 -12.37
N VAL A 241 -8.53 -7.69 -12.58
CA VAL A 241 -9.49 -6.77 -13.18
C VAL A 241 -10.33 -6.17 -12.06
N GLU A 242 -10.23 -4.86 -11.90
CA GLU A 242 -11.03 -4.08 -10.95
C GLU A 242 -12.05 -3.25 -11.73
N PRO A 243 -13.22 -2.93 -11.12
CA PRO A 243 -14.29 -2.20 -11.80
C PRO A 243 -13.86 -0.81 -12.26
#